data_5936837fc2f27622a594a395e3144e6c
#
_entry.id   5936837fc2f27622a594a395e3144e6c
#
_cell.length_a   1.000
_cell.length_b   1.000
_cell.length_c   1.000
_cell.angle_alpha   90.00
_cell.angle_beta   90.00
_cell.angle_gamma   90.00
#
_symmetry.space_group_name_H-M   'P 1'
#
loop_
_entity.id
_entity.type
_entity.pdbx_description
1 polymer ?
#
loop_
_entity_poly.entity_id
_entity_poly.type
_entity_poly.pdbx_seq_one_letter_code
_entity_poly.pdbx_strand_id
1 'polypeptide(L)'
;MSRVVCGALFAVAFFLMTEHTTVAVAHESIGPEATIRTLVRANAELDMPTLSRLMAHDADITSYSIGGRKYVGWPEFEHDMQEEFSSVAKLEIPIHELKVWTKGTLAWFTMELDYIRFVGEGPDQRRTVLPLRESGVLEQRAGQWLLLSWHESLRNMQLGASLAQHSTAPSPQHLVSNAQSPSTLDLSGEWDILEVEDDKRYKATLDKAGNGPYTQHGGRFITSKFADRLWQGTWQQPGNDREGEFELLLSEDGTQAKGVWWYSRVGAQKNIPPREHGGTYLWKRLTPLPSAR
;
A
#
# COMPACT_ATOMS: atom_id res chain seq x y z
N MET A 1 78.60 -65.90 -26.53
CA MET A 1 77.33 -66.58 -26.30
C MET A 1 76.83 -66.18 -24.92
N SER A 2 75.97 -65.16 -24.79
CA SER A 2 75.41 -64.71 -23.53
C SER A 2 73.90 -64.49 -23.70
N ARG A 3 73.12 -65.19 -22.94
CA ARG A 3 71.67 -65.07 -22.91
C ARG A 3 71.32 -64.00 -21.92
N VAL A 4 70.64 -62.96 -22.40
CA VAL A 4 70.03 -61.95 -21.58
C VAL A 4 68.55 -62.38 -21.22
N VAL A 5 68.29 -62.50 -19.92
CA VAL A 5 66.98 -62.78 -19.40
C VAL A 5 66.27 -61.44 -19.14
N CYS A 6 65.16 -61.21 -19.83
CA CYS A 6 64.31 -60.01 -19.65
C CYS A 6 63.29 -60.28 -18.57
N GLY A 7 63.39 -59.63 -17.41
CA GLY A 7 62.44 -59.71 -16.35
C GLY A 7 61.37 -58.60 -16.54
N ALA A 8 60.14 -59.02 -16.70
CA ALA A 8 59.00 -58.11 -16.76
C ALA A 8 58.55 -57.78 -15.34
N LEU A 9 58.60 -56.50 -14.95
CA LEU A 9 57.94 -55.92 -13.74
C LEU A 9 56.52 -55.57 -14.06
N PHE A 10 55.58 -56.28 -13.45
CA PHE A 10 54.18 -55.87 -13.42
C PHE A 10 53.98 -54.82 -12.30
N ALA A 11 53.75 -53.56 -12.65
CA ALA A 11 53.36 -52.55 -11.75
C ALA A 11 51.79 -52.58 -11.67
N VAL A 12 51.24 -53.04 -10.54
CA VAL A 12 49.81 -52.96 -10.24
C VAL A 12 49.52 -51.56 -9.71
N ALA A 13 48.92 -50.71 -10.54
CA ALA A 13 48.43 -49.40 -10.11
C ALA A 13 47.10 -49.61 -9.37
N PHE A 14 47.12 -49.42 -8.06
CA PHE A 14 45.92 -49.35 -7.24
C PHE A 14 45.29 -47.97 -7.45
N PHE A 15 44.20 -47.89 -8.24
CA PHE A 15 43.36 -46.70 -8.37
C PHE A 15 42.47 -46.62 -7.13
N LEU A 16 42.84 -45.81 -6.16
CA LEU A 16 41.95 -45.38 -5.07
C LEU A 16 40.91 -44.43 -5.65
N MET A 17 39.74 -44.93 -5.98
CA MET A 17 38.57 -44.12 -6.22
C MET A 17 38.10 -43.52 -4.87
N THR A 18 38.46 -42.28 -4.60
CA THR A 18 37.82 -41.48 -3.56
C THR A 18 36.44 -41.08 -4.05
N GLU A 19 35.43 -41.80 -3.59
CA GLU A 19 34.03 -41.32 -3.74
C GLU A 19 33.87 -40.04 -2.93
N HIS A 20 33.81 -38.92 -3.64
CA HIS A 20 33.40 -37.65 -3.06
C HIS A 20 31.90 -37.73 -2.88
N THR A 21 31.47 -38.15 -1.70
CA THR A 21 30.06 -38.01 -1.25
C THR A 21 29.81 -36.53 -1.08
N THR A 22 29.27 -35.88 -2.10
CA THR A 22 28.71 -34.53 -1.98
C THR A 22 27.51 -34.66 -1.06
N VAL A 23 27.69 -34.31 0.22
CA VAL A 23 26.56 -34.10 1.14
C VAL A 23 25.85 -32.87 0.59
N ALA A 24 24.77 -33.11 -0.15
CA ALA A 24 23.82 -32.07 -0.45
C ALA A 24 23.22 -31.64 0.90
N VAL A 25 23.68 -30.49 1.40
CA VAL A 25 23.00 -29.79 2.48
C VAL A 25 21.62 -29.48 1.94
N ALA A 26 20.63 -30.28 2.36
CA ALA A 26 19.24 -29.96 2.12
C ALA A 26 18.99 -28.61 2.78
N HIS A 27 18.96 -27.55 1.99
CA HIS A 27 18.40 -26.30 2.42
C HIS A 27 16.94 -26.61 2.80
N GLU A 28 16.67 -26.64 4.10
CA GLU A 28 15.30 -26.73 4.61
C GLU A 28 14.52 -25.61 3.93
N SER A 29 13.62 -25.94 3.03
CA SER A 29 12.84 -24.97 2.29
C SER A 29 11.98 -24.22 3.30
N ILE A 30 12.26 -22.96 3.49
CA ILE A 30 11.46 -22.06 4.34
C ILE A 30 10.03 -22.10 3.81
N GLY A 31 9.06 -22.45 4.66
CA GLY A 31 7.65 -22.54 4.28
C GLY A 31 7.04 -21.17 3.91
N PRO A 32 5.85 -21.14 3.28
CA PRO A 32 5.26 -19.89 2.77
C PRO A 32 4.99 -18.85 3.87
N GLU A 33 4.58 -19.27 5.08
CA GLU A 33 4.41 -18.34 6.20
C GLU A 33 5.74 -17.69 6.61
N ALA A 34 6.79 -18.46 6.72
CA ALA A 34 8.12 -17.93 7.07
C ALA A 34 8.66 -17.00 5.97
N THR A 35 8.33 -17.26 4.70
CA THR A 35 8.65 -16.38 3.58
C THR A 35 7.94 -15.03 3.72
N ILE A 36 6.64 -15.00 4.03
CA ILE A 36 5.88 -13.76 4.25
C ILE A 36 6.46 -12.98 5.43
N ARG A 37 6.72 -13.62 6.56
CA ARG A 37 7.34 -12.96 7.72
C ARG A 37 8.73 -12.41 7.41
N THR A 38 9.48 -13.09 6.54
CA THR A 38 10.80 -12.62 6.09
C THR A 38 10.66 -11.41 5.17
N LEU A 39 9.67 -11.39 4.27
CA LEU A 39 9.37 -10.23 3.42
C LEU A 39 9.00 -9.00 4.26
N VAL A 40 8.10 -9.16 5.23
CA VAL A 40 7.69 -8.06 6.13
C VAL A 40 8.89 -7.55 6.95
N ARG A 41 9.72 -8.45 7.47
CA ARG A 41 10.92 -8.05 8.19
C ARG A 41 11.92 -7.33 7.29
N ALA A 42 12.18 -7.84 6.09
CA ALA A 42 13.08 -7.21 5.13
C ALA A 42 12.60 -5.80 4.73
N ASN A 43 11.28 -5.61 4.60
CA ASN A 43 10.70 -4.30 4.38
C ASN A 43 10.98 -3.37 5.58
N ALA A 44 10.71 -3.82 6.82
CA ALA A 44 10.99 -3.04 8.03
C ALA A 44 12.49 -2.71 8.21
N GLU A 45 13.38 -3.60 7.76
CA GLU A 45 14.83 -3.44 7.81
C GLU A 45 15.41 -2.70 6.59
N LEU A 46 14.58 -2.27 5.64
CA LEU A 46 14.95 -1.61 4.38
C LEU A 46 15.88 -2.49 3.51
N ASP A 47 15.74 -3.82 3.60
CA ASP A 47 16.59 -4.82 2.95
C ASP A 47 16.07 -5.17 1.54
N MET A 48 16.38 -4.32 0.55
CA MET A 48 16.03 -4.53 -0.87
C MET A 48 16.57 -5.86 -1.43
N PRO A 49 17.81 -6.30 -1.15
CA PRO A 49 18.29 -7.60 -1.62
C PRO A 49 17.44 -8.79 -1.18
N THR A 50 16.95 -8.79 0.05
CA THR A 50 16.06 -9.86 0.54
C THR A 50 14.68 -9.77 -0.08
N LEU A 51 14.10 -8.57 -0.23
CA LEU A 51 12.84 -8.37 -0.93
C LEU A 51 12.93 -8.89 -2.36
N SER A 52 13.93 -8.42 -3.14
CA SER A 52 14.16 -8.86 -4.52
C SER A 52 14.27 -10.39 -4.66
N ARG A 53 14.98 -11.04 -3.74
CA ARG A 53 15.14 -12.50 -3.77
C ARG A 53 13.85 -13.28 -3.50
N LEU A 54 12.93 -12.73 -2.71
CA LEU A 54 11.71 -13.42 -2.29
C LEU A 54 10.47 -13.00 -3.08
N MET A 55 10.61 -12.11 -4.04
CA MET A 55 9.53 -11.71 -4.95
C MET A 55 9.76 -12.29 -6.35
N ALA A 56 8.69 -12.58 -7.04
CA ALA A 56 8.76 -13.02 -8.43
C ALA A 56 9.01 -11.82 -9.35
N HIS A 57 9.86 -12.02 -10.36
CA HIS A 57 10.24 -10.99 -11.33
C HIS A 57 9.57 -11.16 -12.69
N ASP A 58 8.43 -11.88 -12.74
CA ASP A 58 7.68 -12.06 -13.98
C ASP A 58 7.09 -10.72 -14.45
N ALA A 59 7.23 -10.44 -15.74
CA ALA A 59 6.90 -9.13 -16.31
C ALA A 59 5.40 -8.81 -16.36
N ASP A 60 4.55 -9.82 -16.25
CA ASP A 60 3.08 -9.71 -16.33
C ASP A 60 2.36 -9.80 -14.98
N ILE A 61 3.11 -9.98 -13.89
CA ILE A 61 2.54 -10.00 -12.54
C ILE A 61 2.07 -8.61 -12.16
N THR A 62 0.85 -8.54 -11.63
CA THR A 62 0.24 -7.29 -11.20
C THR A 62 0.00 -7.30 -9.70
N SER A 63 0.37 -6.21 -9.02
CA SER A 63 0.09 -5.97 -7.60
C SER A 63 -0.53 -4.59 -7.39
N TYR A 64 -1.23 -4.42 -6.28
CA TYR A 64 -1.90 -3.18 -5.94
C TYR A 64 -1.52 -2.75 -4.53
N SER A 65 -0.97 -1.55 -4.40
CA SER A 65 -0.66 -0.97 -3.11
C SER A 65 -1.77 -0.07 -2.60
N ILE A 66 -1.59 0.37 -1.37
CA ILE A 66 -2.43 1.40 -0.75
C ILE A 66 -2.50 2.63 -1.66
N GLY A 67 -3.67 3.30 -1.69
CA GLY A 67 -3.88 4.45 -2.58
C GLY A 67 -4.26 4.08 -4.02
N GLY A 68 -4.34 2.78 -4.35
CA GLY A 68 -4.80 2.29 -5.65
C GLY A 68 -3.71 2.26 -6.72
N ARG A 69 -2.43 2.38 -6.35
CA ARG A 69 -1.34 2.24 -7.30
C ARG A 69 -1.23 0.80 -7.78
N LYS A 70 -1.10 0.63 -9.09
CA LYS A 70 -0.88 -0.64 -9.77
C LYS A 70 0.58 -0.76 -10.15
N TYR A 71 1.20 -1.87 -9.82
CA TYR A 71 2.52 -2.26 -10.31
C TYR A 71 2.37 -3.38 -11.34
N VAL A 72 3.13 -3.32 -12.42
CA VAL A 72 3.22 -4.37 -13.43
C VAL A 72 4.67 -4.82 -13.53
N GLY A 73 4.93 -6.03 -13.06
CA GLY A 73 6.27 -6.59 -12.97
C GLY A 73 7.12 -5.98 -11.82
N TRP A 74 8.32 -6.53 -11.67
CA TRP A 74 9.24 -6.17 -10.60
C TRP A 74 9.85 -4.75 -10.72
N PRO A 75 10.25 -4.25 -11.91
CA PRO A 75 11.04 -3.01 -11.98
C PRO A 75 10.32 -1.77 -11.44
N GLU A 76 9.00 -1.66 -11.65
CA GLU A 76 8.23 -0.53 -11.11
C GLU A 76 8.15 -0.58 -9.60
N PHE A 77 7.92 -1.76 -9.04
CA PHE A 77 7.87 -1.93 -7.59
C PHE A 77 9.22 -1.69 -6.94
N GLU A 78 10.30 -2.23 -7.52
CA GLU A 78 11.66 -2.03 -7.01
C GLU A 78 12.04 -0.55 -6.96
N HIS A 79 11.71 0.21 -8.00
CA HIS A 79 11.97 1.64 -8.06
C HIS A 79 11.28 2.39 -6.92
N ASP A 80 9.99 2.14 -6.71
CA ASP A 80 9.22 2.77 -5.66
C ASP A 80 9.70 2.42 -4.26
N MET A 81 10.03 1.15 -4.05
CA MET A 81 10.57 0.71 -2.75
C MET A 81 11.92 1.35 -2.46
N GLN A 82 12.77 1.57 -3.47
CA GLN A 82 14.03 2.31 -3.30
C GLN A 82 13.78 3.77 -2.93
N GLU A 83 12.79 4.43 -3.56
CA GLU A 83 12.40 5.80 -3.20
C GLU A 83 11.83 5.84 -1.76
N GLU A 84 10.93 4.92 -1.41
CA GLU A 84 10.39 4.82 -0.05
C GLU A 84 11.52 4.64 0.98
N PHE A 85 12.41 3.68 0.77
CA PHE A 85 13.51 3.39 1.68
C PHE A 85 14.49 4.56 1.84
N SER A 86 14.66 5.37 0.79
CA SER A 86 15.49 6.59 0.85
C SER A 86 14.81 7.73 1.60
N SER A 87 13.49 7.71 1.69
CA SER A 87 12.67 8.79 2.28
C SER A 87 12.38 8.62 3.76
N VAL A 88 12.54 7.40 4.30
CA VAL A 88 12.22 7.08 5.69
C VAL A 88 13.48 6.89 6.53
N ALA A 89 13.45 7.38 7.76
CA ALA A 89 14.52 7.13 8.73
C ALA A 89 14.38 5.74 9.38
N LYS A 90 13.15 5.22 9.47
CA LYS A 90 12.84 3.93 10.09
C LYS A 90 11.46 3.45 9.66
N LEU A 91 11.31 2.13 9.52
CA LEU A 91 10.02 1.45 9.41
C LEU A 91 9.82 0.47 10.57
N GLU A 92 8.57 0.35 11.03
CA GLU A 92 8.13 -0.72 11.92
C GLU A 92 6.86 -1.32 11.31
N ILE A 93 6.80 -2.65 11.20
CA ILE A 93 5.69 -3.34 10.54
C ILE A 93 5.20 -4.49 11.43
N PRO A 94 4.53 -4.20 12.59
CA PRO A 94 3.96 -5.23 13.42
C PRO A 94 2.79 -5.92 12.74
N ILE A 95 2.88 -7.25 12.60
CA ILE A 95 1.79 -8.11 12.10
C ILE A 95 0.86 -8.40 13.27
N HIS A 96 -0.44 -8.13 13.09
CA HIS A 96 -1.49 -8.43 14.07
C HIS A 96 -2.13 -9.79 13.81
N GLU A 97 -2.38 -10.11 12.55
CA GLU A 97 -2.94 -11.38 12.13
C GLU A 97 -2.28 -11.82 10.83
N LEU A 98 -1.97 -13.10 10.70
CA LEU A 98 -1.49 -13.74 9.47
C LEU A 98 -2.12 -15.11 9.35
N LYS A 99 -2.80 -15.36 8.25
CA LYS A 99 -3.33 -16.67 7.87
C LYS A 99 -2.77 -17.08 6.53
N VAL A 100 -2.26 -18.29 6.44
CA VAL A 100 -1.67 -18.86 5.22
C VAL A 100 -2.31 -20.20 4.91
N TRP A 101 -2.65 -20.39 3.65
CA TRP A 101 -3.16 -21.67 3.13
C TRP A 101 -2.25 -22.14 2.00
N THR A 102 -2.10 -23.46 1.85
CA THR A 102 -1.21 -24.05 0.85
C THR A 102 -1.94 -25.15 0.07
N LYS A 103 -1.72 -25.18 -1.24
CA LYS A 103 -2.20 -26.24 -2.11
C LYS A 103 -1.16 -26.56 -3.19
N GLY A 104 -0.42 -27.65 -3.03
CA GLY A 104 0.68 -28.02 -3.92
C GLY A 104 1.79 -26.98 -3.85
N THR A 105 2.12 -26.40 -4.99
CA THR A 105 3.14 -25.36 -5.13
C THR A 105 2.61 -23.93 -4.97
N LEU A 106 1.32 -23.77 -4.67
CA LEU A 106 0.69 -22.46 -4.45
C LEU A 106 0.35 -22.28 -2.99
N ALA A 107 0.53 -21.06 -2.51
CA ALA A 107 0.02 -20.59 -1.23
C ALA A 107 -0.65 -19.23 -1.39
N TRP A 108 -1.60 -18.93 -0.53
CA TRP A 108 -2.19 -17.58 -0.44
C TRP A 108 -2.30 -17.19 1.02
N PHE A 109 -2.34 -15.89 1.26
CA PHE A 109 -2.42 -15.37 2.61
C PHE A 109 -3.38 -14.20 2.72
N THR A 110 -3.80 -13.96 3.95
CA THR A 110 -4.37 -12.70 4.40
C THR A 110 -3.61 -12.24 5.63
N MET A 111 -3.39 -10.93 5.75
CA MET A 111 -2.61 -10.34 6.82
C MET A 111 -3.24 -9.00 7.27
N GLU A 112 -3.19 -8.74 8.57
CA GLU A 112 -3.42 -7.41 9.15
C GLU A 112 -2.16 -6.95 9.84
N LEU A 113 -1.75 -5.72 9.53
CA LEU A 113 -0.53 -5.11 10.08
C LEU A 113 -0.70 -3.60 10.26
N ASP A 114 0.23 -2.97 10.96
CA ASP A 114 0.42 -1.53 10.91
C ASP A 114 1.74 -1.23 10.17
N TYR A 115 1.67 -0.38 9.15
CA TYR A 115 2.85 0.15 8.47
C TYR A 115 3.20 1.49 9.12
N ILE A 116 4.27 1.53 9.91
CA ILE A 116 4.65 2.68 10.72
C ILE A 116 5.91 3.31 10.16
N ARG A 117 5.77 4.51 9.61
CA ARG A 117 6.84 5.30 9.00
C ARG A 117 7.36 6.34 9.97
N PHE A 118 8.67 6.49 10.03
CA PHE A 118 9.34 7.58 10.72
C PHE A 118 10.14 8.38 9.68
N VAL A 119 9.74 9.64 9.47
CA VAL A 119 10.35 10.54 8.48
C VAL A 119 10.97 11.73 9.19
N GLY A 120 12.18 12.12 8.78
CA GLY A 120 12.96 13.17 9.44
C GLY A 120 13.75 12.65 10.65
N GLU A 121 14.48 13.56 11.31
CA GLU A 121 15.36 13.25 12.43
C GLU A 121 15.11 14.20 13.62
N GLY A 122 15.51 13.75 14.82
CA GLY A 122 15.46 14.54 16.05
C GLY A 122 14.04 15.01 16.40
N PRO A 123 13.89 16.28 16.83
CA PRO A 123 12.60 16.81 17.29
C PRO A 123 11.57 16.97 16.16
N ASP A 124 12.02 17.00 14.90
CA ASP A 124 11.17 17.12 13.71
C ASP A 124 10.75 15.77 13.12
N GLN A 125 11.13 14.67 13.75
CA GLN A 125 10.76 13.34 13.29
C GLN A 125 9.23 13.14 13.39
N ARG A 126 8.62 12.80 12.25
CA ARG A 126 7.19 12.50 12.16
C ARG A 126 6.97 11.00 12.10
N ARG A 127 5.97 10.55 12.84
CA ARG A 127 5.50 9.16 12.86
C ARG A 127 4.12 9.08 12.23
N THR A 128 4.00 8.28 11.17
CA THR A 128 2.72 7.99 10.50
C THR A 128 2.39 6.51 10.66
N VAL A 129 1.14 6.16 10.90
CA VAL A 129 0.66 4.78 11.02
C VAL A 129 -0.40 4.53 9.98
N LEU A 130 -0.15 3.56 9.10
CA LEU A 130 -1.12 3.05 8.13
C LEU A 130 -1.58 1.66 8.61
N PRO A 131 -2.81 1.53 9.14
CA PRO A 131 -3.37 0.22 9.47
C PRO A 131 -3.81 -0.47 8.18
N LEU A 132 -3.11 -1.54 7.79
CA LEU A 132 -3.30 -2.22 6.52
C LEU A 132 -3.91 -3.61 6.68
N ARG A 133 -4.62 -4.02 5.64
CA ARG A 133 -4.92 -5.42 5.33
C ARG A 133 -4.26 -5.76 4.01
N GLU A 134 -3.63 -6.90 3.99
CA GLU A 134 -2.98 -7.42 2.80
C GLU A 134 -3.47 -8.82 2.47
N SER A 135 -3.50 -9.13 1.21
CA SER A 135 -3.69 -10.49 0.70
C SER A 135 -2.77 -10.72 -0.48
N GLY A 136 -2.32 -11.94 -0.67
CA GLY A 136 -1.43 -12.24 -1.79
C GLY A 136 -1.30 -13.73 -2.05
N VAL A 137 -0.53 -14.02 -3.09
CA VAL A 137 -0.27 -15.37 -3.60
C VAL A 137 1.22 -15.60 -3.70
N LEU A 138 1.66 -16.77 -3.23
CA LEU A 138 3.03 -17.26 -3.40
C LEU A 138 3.04 -18.51 -4.25
N GLU A 139 4.13 -18.72 -4.97
CA GLU A 139 4.43 -19.94 -5.69
C GLU A 139 5.77 -20.51 -5.27
N GLN A 140 5.84 -21.84 -5.16
CA GLN A 140 7.10 -22.53 -4.92
C GLN A 140 7.80 -22.82 -6.25
N ARG A 141 8.94 -22.21 -6.48
CA ARG A 141 9.80 -22.41 -7.65
C ARG A 141 11.17 -22.91 -7.22
N ALA A 142 11.59 -24.02 -7.77
CA ALA A 142 12.88 -24.65 -7.42
C ALA A 142 13.12 -24.82 -5.90
N GLY A 143 12.05 -25.12 -5.15
CA GLY A 143 12.12 -25.31 -3.70
C GLY A 143 12.02 -24.02 -2.87
N GLN A 144 11.99 -22.85 -3.48
CA GLN A 144 11.86 -21.56 -2.83
C GLN A 144 10.45 -21.00 -3.03
N TRP A 145 9.84 -20.45 -1.98
CA TRP A 145 8.59 -19.70 -2.08
C TRP A 145 8.86 -18.25 -2.49
N LEU A 146 8.17 -17.79 -3.54
CA LEU A 146 8.25 -16.43 -4.06
C LEU A 146 6.86 -15.79 -3.98
N LEU A 147 6.79 -14.53 -3.55
CA LEU A 147 5.57 -13.73 -3.62
C LEU A 147 5.32 -13.34 -5.09
N LEU A 148 4.18 -13.75 -5.63
CA LEU A 148 3.78 -13.41 -7.00
C LEU A 148 3.08 -12.06 -7.06
N SER A 149 2.04 -11.90 -6.25
CA SER A 149 1.16 -10.75 -6.28
C SER A 149 0.60 -10.49 -4.89
N TRP A 150 0.36 -9.21 -4.59
CA TRP A 150 -0.33 -8.81 -3.35
C TRP A 150 -1.28 -7.65 -3.63
N HIS A 151 -2.20 -7.45 -2.70
CA HIS A 151 -3.13 -6.34 -2.68
C HIS A 151 -3.21 -5.78 -1.26
N GLU A 152 -3.07 -4.48 -1.14
CA GLU A 152 -3.18 -3.73 0.10
C GLU A 152 -4.48 -2.92 0.16
N SER A 153 -5.00 -2.74 1.36
CA SER A 153 -6.11 -1.83 1.64
C SER A 153 -6.03 -1.33 3.07
N LEU A 154 -6.59 -0.15 3.34
CA LEU A 154 -6.68 0.34 4.72
C LEU A 154 -7.63 -0.54 5.55
N ARG A 155 -7.18 -0.90 6.76
CA ARG A 155 -8.01 -1.52 7.79
C ARG A 155 -8.92 -0.45 8.39
N ASN A 156 -10.15 -0.35 7.90
CA ASN A 156 -11.08 0.66 8.35
C ASN A 156 -11.82 0.20 9.61
N MET A 157 -11.39 0.64 10.77
CA MET A 157 -12.01 0.29 12.05
C MET A 157 -13.35 0.99 12.33
N GLN A 158 -13.69 2.07 11.61
CA GLN A 158 -14.88 2.89 11.94
C GLN A 158 -16.11 2.61 11.09
N LEU A 159 -15.97 2.10 9.87
CA LEU A 159 -17.13 1.74 9.04
C LEU A 159 -17.90 0.53 9.58
N GLY A 160 -17.21 -0.44 10.19
CA GLY A 160 -17.85 -1.62 10.78
C GLY A 160 -18.72 -1.31 12.01
N ALA A 161 -18.31 -0.37 12.86
CA ALA A 161 -19.06 0.02 14.05
C ALA A 161 -20.34 0.80 13.70
N SER A 162 -20.31 1.65 12.66
CA SER A 162 -21.47 2.41 12.21
C SER A 162 -22.53 1.54 11.51
N LEU A 163 -22.10 0.52 10.75
CA LEU A 163 -23.04 -0.41 10.09
C LEU A 163 -23.64 -1.43 11.05
N ALA A 164 -22.94 -1.84 12.10
CA ALA A 164 -23.44 -2.77 13.11
C ALA A 164 -24.51 -2.13 14.03
N GLN A 165 -24.47 -0.82 14.24
CA GLN A 165 -25.47 -0.10 15.05
C GLN A 165 -26.80 0.15 14.31
N HIS A 166 -26.84 -0.02 12.99
CA HIS A 166 -28.06 0.17 12.18
C HIS A 166 -28.76 -1.14 11.81
N SER A 167 -28.29 -2.29 12.31
CA SER A 167 -28.88 -3.61 12.01
C SER A 167 -29.95 -4.09 13.00
N THR A 168 -30.46 -3.24 13.88
CA THR A 168 -31.68 -3.52 14.67
C THR A 168 -32.83 -2.74 14.08
N ALA A 169 -33.48 -3.32 13.06
CA ALA A 169 -34.70 -2.76 12.50
C ALA A 169 -35.89 -2.97 13.44
N PRO A 170 -36.68 -1.95 13.77
CA PRO A 170 -38.09 -2.10 14.09
C PRO A 170 -38.91 -2.01 12.82
N SER A 171 -39.95 -2.84 12.76
CA SER A 171 -40.98 -2.94 11.71
C SER A 171 -41.59 -1.59 11.28
N PRO A 172 -42.14 -1.54 10.05
CA PRO A 172 -42.55 -0.29 9.42
C PRO A 172 -43.88 0.23 10.05
N GLN A 173 -43.82 1.37 10.67
CA GLN A 173 -44.98 2.21 10.90
C GLN A 173 -44.91 3.46 10.03
N HIS A 174 -46.01 3.68 9.30
CA HIS A 174 -46.27 4.84 8.47
C HIS A 174 -45.81 6.15 9.11
N LEU A 175 -44.95 6.90 8.43
CA LEU A 175 -44.78 8.31 8.67
C LEU A 175 -44.89 9.08 7.36
N VAL A 176 -45.83 10.00 7.42
CA VAL A 176 -46.21 10.97 6.42
C VAL A 176 -45.01 11.82 6.01
N SER A 177 -44.88 11.97 4.70
CA SER A 177 -43.98 12.87 4.00
C SER A 177 -43.99 14.29 4.59
N ASN A 178 -42.87 14.71 5.14
CA ASN A 178 -42.46 16.12 5.11
C ASN A 178 -41.22 16.23 4.25
N ALA A 179 -41.39 16.72 3.04
CA ALA A 179 -40.32 17.11 2.15
C ALA A 179 -39.55 18.29 2.78
N GLN A 180 -38.53 18.01 3.54
CA GLN A 180 -37.51 19.01 3.87
C GLN A 180 -36.51 19.07 2.71
N SER A 181 -36.38 20.27 2.16
CA SER A 181 -35.33 20.64 1.18
C SER A 181 -33.96 20.13 1.65
N PRO A 182 -33.09 19.71 0.74
CA PRO A 182 -31.74 19.25 1.11
C PRO A 182 -31.05 20.40 1.85
N SER A 183 -30.75 20.19 3.12
CA SER A 183 -29.92 21.09 3.90
C SER A 183 -28.56 21.11 3.21
N THR A 184 -28.21 22.21 2.56
CA THR A 184 -26.88 22.43 2.02
C THR A 184 -25.90 22.50 3.20
N LEU A 185 -25.19 21.41 3.45
CA LEU A 185 -24.16 21.40 4.48
C LEU A 185 -23.10 22.45 4.15
N ASP A 186 -22.74 23.27 5.12
CA ASP A 186 -21.75 24.33 4.97
C ASP A 186 -20.34 23.71 5.00
N LEU A 187 -19.64 23.72 3.85
CA LEU A 187 -18.27 23.20 3.71
C LEU A 187 -17.20 24.28 3.97
N SER A 188 -17.61 25.52 4.32
CA SER A 188 -16.69 26.64 4.50
C SER A 188 -15.76 26.44 5.70
N GLY A 189 -14.63 27.13 5.64
CA GLY A 189 -13.65 27.19 6.71
C GLY A 189 -12.26 26.75 6.30
N GLU A 190 -11.38 26.70 7.30
CA GLU A 190 -10.02 26.17 7.13
C GLU A 190 -10.01 24.66 7.35
N TRP A 191 -9.33 23.98 6.45
CA TRP A 191 -9.13 22.53 6.47
C TRP A 191 -7.66 22.20 6.49
N ASP A 192 -7.24 21.29 7.39
CA ASP A 192 -5.94 20.64 7.38
C ASP A 192 -6.04 19.36 6.55
N ILE A 193 -5.21 19.24 5.54
CA ILE A 193 -5.26 18.18 4.55
C ILE A 193 -3.98 17.35 4.67
N LEU A 194 -4.14 16.04 4.76
CA LEU A 194 -3.07 15.06 4.71
C LEU A 194 -3.24 14.19 3.45
N GLU A 195 -2.25 14.21 2.58
CA GLU A 195 -1.99 13.14 1.60
C GLU A 195 -1.25 12.02 2.32
N VAL A 196 -1.93 10.89 2.49
CA VAL A 196 -1.50 9.85 3.45
C VAL A 196 -0.21 9.17 2.99
N GLU A 197 -0.15 8.81 1.72
CA GLU A 197 0.95 8.04 1.15
C GLU A 197 2.27 8.82 1.16
N ASP A 198 2.20 10.13 0.87
CA ASP A 198 3.35 11.02 0.82
C ASP A 198 3.65 11.72 2.16
N ASP A 199 2.80 11.52 3.18
CA ASP A 199 2.80 12.27 4.45
C ASP A 199 2.86 13.81 4.26
N LYS A 200 2.24 14.29 3.19
CA LYS A 200 2.20 15.73 2.87
C LYS A 200 1.02 16.39 3.56
N ARG A 201 1.32 17.49 4.28
CA ARG A 201 0.29 18.30 4.94
C ARG A 201 0.26 19.70 4.35
N TYR A 202 -0.95 20.19 4.14
CA TYR A 202 -1.20 21.56 3.72
C TYR A 202 -2.60 22.01 4.12
N LYS A 203 -2.90 23.30 3.96
CA LYS A 203 -4.18 23.88 4.35
C LYS A 203 -4.96 24.36 3.15
N ALA A 204 -6.29 24.24 3.25
CA ALA A 204 -7.24 24.85 2.33
C ALA A 204 -8.16 25.80 3.07
N THR A 205 -8.54 26.90 2.39
CA THR A 205 -9.59 27.81 2.84
C THR A 205 -10.75 27.73 1.85
N LEU A 206 -11.88 27.18 2.29
CA LEU A 206 -13.00 26.86 1.43
C LEU A 206 -14.21 27.74 1.72
N ASP A 207 -15.01 28.00 0.68
CA ASP A 207 -16.31 28.61 0.77
C ASP A 207 -17.40 27.57 1.16
N LYS A 208 -18.67 28.04 1.29
CA LYS A 208 -19.79 27.16 1.67
C LYS A 208 -20.04 26.01 0.70
N ALA A 209 -19.67 26.17 -0.56
CA ALA A 209 -19.80 25.14 -1.58
C ALA A 209 -18.57 24.20 -1.62
N GLY A 210 -17.56 24.42 -0.79
CA GLY A 210 -16.34 23.63 -0.76
C GLY A 210 -15.32 24.00 -1.83
N ASN A 211 -15.41 25.22 -2.40
CA ASN A 211 -14.42 25.71 -3.35
C ASN A 211 -13.43 26.63 -2.65
N GLY A 212 -12.18 26.58 -3.06
CA GLY A 212 -11.19 27.50 -2.50
C GLY A 212 -9.75 27.12 -2.75
N PRO A 213 -8.83 28.06 -2.41
CA PRO A 213 -7.41 27.82 -2.56
C PRO A 213 -6.87 26.89 -1.47
N TYR A 214 -5.75 26.24 -1.80
CA TYR A 214 -4.90 25.56 -0.82
C TYR A 214 -3.44 25.92 -0.99
N THR A 215 -2.64 25.73 0.06
CA THR A 215 -1.31 26.33 0.18
C THR A 215 -0.25 25.66 -0.69
N GLN A 216 -0.48 24.41 -1.16
CA GLN A 216 0.50 23.68 -1.96
C GLN A 216 0.41 24.07 -3.44
N HIS A 217 1.54 24.49 -4.04
CA HIS A 217 1.68 24.81 -5.47
C HIS A 217 0.63 25.78 -6.04
N GLY A 218 0.09 26.68 -5.20
CA GLY A 218 -0.96 27.62 -5.61
C GLY A 218 -2.26 26.92 -6.00
N GLY A 219 -2.53 25.79 -5.37
CA GLY A 219 -3.62 24.92 -5.74
C GLY A 219 -5.02 25.43 -5.39
N ARG A 220 -6.03 24.85 -6.01
CA ARG A 220 -7.43 25.17 -5.81
C ARG A 220 -8.30 23.92 -5.90
N PHE A 221 -9.27 23.78 -4.98
CA PHE A 221 -10.36 22.81 -5.04
C PHE A 221 -11.60 23.42 -5.65
N ILE A 222 -12.31 22.61 -6.45
CA ILE A 222 -13.60 22.95 -7.07
C ILE A 222 -14.54 21.76 -6.85
N THR A 223 -15.59 21.97 -6.09
CA THR A 223 -16.62 20.96 -5.83
C THR A 223 -17.48 20.78 -7.08
N SER A 224 -17.63 19.56 -7.53
CA SER A 224 -18.55 19.20 -8.63
C SER A 224 -19.89 18.64 -8.13
N LYS A 225 -19.88 17.94 -6.99
CA LYS A 225 -21.06 17.33 -6.39
C LYS A 225 -20.90 17.17 -4.88
N PHE A 226 -21.99 17.44 -4.16
CA PHE A 226 -22.11 17.11 -2.75
C PHE A 226 -23.51 16.54 -2.47
N ALA A 227 -23.60 15.28 -2.09
CA ALA A 227 -24.86 14.61 -1.77
C ALA A 227 -24.59 13.46 -0.78
N ASP A 228 -25.47 13.28 0.19
CA ASP A 228 -25.38 12.18 1.17
C ASP A 228 -24.01 12.06 1.85
N ARG A 229 -23.39 13.21 2.15
CA ARG A 229 -22.03 13.36 2.68
C ARG A 229 -20.91 12.94 1.71
N LEU A 230 -21.23 12.47 0.52
CA LEU A 230 -20.28 12.23 -0.54
C LEU A 230 -19.93 13.56 -1.20
N TRP A 231 -18.65 13.93 -1.14
CA TRP A 231 -18.09 15.18 -1.64
C TRP A 231 -17.10 14.87 -2.78
N GLN A 232 -17.45 15.27 -3.98
CA GLN A 232 -16.69 15.04 -5.19
C GLN A 232 -16.28 16.37 -5.81
N GLY A 233 -15.11 16.42 -6.40
CA GLY A 233 -14.62 17.62 -7.06
C GLY A 233 -13.33 17.41 -7.83
N THR A 234 -12.79 18.53 -8.27
CA THR A 234 -11.51 18.59 -8.95
C THR A 234 -10.51 19.44 -8.16
N TRP A 235 -9.24 19.21 -8.38
CA TRP A 235 -8.17 20.04 -7.87
C TRP A 235 -7.21 20.42 -9.01
N GLN A 236 -6.59 21.60 -8.89
CA GLN A 236 -5.64 22.13 -9.83
C GLN A 236 -4.44 22.68 -9.09
N GLN A 237 -3.25 22.47 -9.62
CA GLN A 237 -1.97 22.96 -9.10
C GLN A 237 -1.18 23.67 -10.22
N PRO A 238 -1.42 24.94 -10.49
CA PRO A 238 -0.70 25.68 -11.53
C PRO A 238 0.81 25.73 -11.32
N GLY A 239 1.25 25.72 -10.05
CA GLY A 239 2.68 25.83 -9.70
C GLY A 239 3.54 24.63 -10.11
N ASN A 240 2.92 23.46 -10.38
CA ASN A 240 3.61 22.26 -10.88
C ASN A 240 2.91 21.62 -12.06
N ASP A 241 1.98 22.33 -12.70
CA ASP A 241 1.23 21.92 -13.90
C ASP A 241 0.53 20.55 -13.76
N ARG A 242 -0.23 20.39 -12.68
CA ARG A 242 -0.99 19.17 -12.38
C ARG A 242 -2.44 19.49 -12.08
N GLU A 243 -3.32 18.54 -12.40
CA GLU A 243 -4.72 18.57 -12.02
C GLU A 243 -5.27 17.17 -11.83
N GLY A 244 -6.38 17.07 -11.09
CA GLY A 244 -7.02 15.80 -10.81
C GLY A 244 -8.39 15.94 -10.18
N GLU A 245 -8.87 14.83 -9.67
CA GLU A 245 -10.18 14.72 -9.05
C GLU A 245 -10.06 14.17 -7.63
N PHE A 246 -11.11 14.34 -6.85
CA PHE A 246 -11.21 13.77 -5.52
C PHE A 246 -12.62 13.30 -5.21
N GLU A 247 -12.70 12.33 -4.30
CA GLU A 247 -13.93 11.82 -3.72
C GLU A 247 -13.73 11.61 -2.22
N LEU A 248 -14.50 12.33 -1.41
CA LEU A 248 -14.41 12.32 0.05
C LEU A 248 -15.76 11.97 0.67
N LEU A 249 -15.75 11.24 1.77
CA LEU A 249 -16.89 11.05 2.66
C LEU A 249 -16.72 11.97 3.87
N LEU A 250 -17.64 12.90 4.05
CA LEU A 250 -17.69 13.81 5.19
C LEU A 250 -18.25 13.08 6.41
N SER A 251 -17.65 13.30 7.59
CA SER A 251 -18.17 12.82 8.87
C SER A 251 -19.55 13.44 9.19
N GLU A 252 -20.31 12.82 10.06
CA GLU A 252 -21.65 13.28 10.43
C GLU A 252 -21.64 14.67 11.09
N ASP A 253 -20.61 14.94 11.87
CA ASP A 253 -20.41 16.23 12.54
C ASP A 253 -19.79 17.29 11.62
N GLY A 254 -19.48 16.95 10.35
CA GLY A 254 -18.89 17.86 9.38
C GLY A 254 -17.46 18.33 9.70
N THR A 255 -16.77 17.67 10.64
CA THR A 255 -15.45 18.09 11.12
C THR A 255 -14.30 17.37 10.43
N GLN A 256 -14.56 16.24 9.81
CA GLN A 256 -13.57 15.43 9.09
C GLN A 256 -14.12 14.98 7.75
N ALA A 257 -13.22 14.83 6.76
CA ALA A 257 -13.55 14.16 5.51
C ALA A 257 -12.39 13.23 5.12
N LYS A 258 -12.72 12.06 4.57
CA LYS A 258 -11.70 11.14 4.09
C LYS A 258 -12.14 10.50 2.79
N GLY A 259 -11.16 10.17 1.96
CA GLY A 259 -11.40 9.51 0.69
C GLY A 259 -10.14 9.44 -0.15
N VAL A 260 -10.32 9.56 -1.45
CA VAL A 260 -9.24 9.37 -2.43
C VAL A 260 -9.14 10.58 -3.35
N TRP A 261 -7.96 10.74 -3.91
CA TRP A 261 -7.69 11.68 -5.00
C TRP A 261 -6.89 10.97 -6.08
N TRP A 262 -6.94 11.48 -7.31
CA TRP A 262 -6.17 10.96 -8.44
C TRP A 262 -5.85 12.06 -9.44
N TYR A 263 -4.80 11.84 -10.23
CA TYR A 263 -4.45 12.72 -11.33
C TYR A 263 -5.39 12.50 -12.51
N SER A 264 -5.75 13.58 -13.19
CA SER A 264 -6.35 13.57 -14.53
C SER A 264 -5.38 14.09 -15.58
N ARG A 265 -4.37 14.88 -15.15
CA ARG A 265 -3.30 15.41 -15.99
C ARG A 265 -2.03 15.70 -15.20
N VAL A 266 -0.88 15.40 -15.77
CA VAL A 266 0.46 15.77 -15.29
C VAL A 266 1.26 16.35 -16.44
N GLY A 267 1.52 17.65 -16.45
CA GLY A 267 2.18 18.33 -17.55
C GLY A 267 1.51 18.09 -18.91
N ALA A 268 2.24 17.58 -19.86
CA ALA A 268 1.72 17.25 -21.19
C ALA A 268 0.89 15.95 -21.24
N GLN A 269 1.01 15.08 -20.25
CA GLN A 269 0.26 13.83 -20.16
C GLN A 269 -1.19 14.13 -19.74
N LYS A 270 -2.12 13.90 -20.65
CA LYS A 270 -3.54 14.11 -20.46
C LYS A 270 -4.27 12.76 -20.46
N ASN A 271 -5.48 12.75 -19.96
CA ASN A 271 -6.35 11.58 -19.94
C ASN A 271 -5.76 10.40 -19.15
N ILE A 272 -5.17 10.69 -17.98
CA ILE A 272 -4.80 9.66 -17.01
C ILE A 272 -6.10 8.99 -16.55
N PRO A 273 -6.22 7.65 -16.64
CA PRO A 273 -7.43 6.96 -16.21
C PRO A 273 -7.76 7.26 -14.75
N PRO A 274 -9.06 7.41 -14.40
CA PRO A 274 -9.47 7.66 -13.03
C PRO A 274 -8.91 6.61 -12.07
N ARG A 275 -8.35 7.08 -10.94
CA ARG A 275 -7.82 6.24 -9.85
C ARG A 275 -6.59 5.38 -10.20
N GLU A 276 -5.99 5.58 -11.36
CA GLU A 276 -4.75 4.87 -11.73
C GLU A 276 -3.53 5.43 -11.00
N HIS A 277 -3.46 6.76 -10.87
CA HIS A 277 -2.41 7.46 -10.12
C HIS A 277 -3.05 8.44 -9.14
N GLY A 278 -2.93 8.16 -7.85
CA GLY A 278 -3.55 8.97 -6.82
C GLY A 278 -3.16 8.52 -5.42
N GLY A 279 -3.95 8.93 -4.45
CA GLY A 279 -3.70 8.61 -3.04
C GLY A 279 -4.93 8.81 -2.17
N THR A 280 -4.70 8.74 -0.86
CA THR A 280 -5.72 8.90 0.17
C THR A 280 -5.65 10.28 0.78
N TYR A 281 -6.80 10.92 0.91
CA TYR A 281 -6.99 12.16 1.65
C TYR A 281 -7.56 11.91 3.05
N LEU A 282 -6.97 12.57 4.05
CA LEU A 282 -7.57 12.79 5.35
C LEU A 282 -7.63 14.29 5.60
N TRP A 283 -8.85 14.83 5.69
CA TRP A 283 -9.10 16.24 5.91
C TRP A 283 -9.69 16.46 7.31
N LYS A 284 -9.20 17.48 8.01
CA LYS A 284 -9.69 17.89 9.30
C LYS A 284 -10.04 19.38 9.27
N ARG A 285 -11.27 19.73 9.64
CA ARG A 285 -11.69 21.12 9.75
C ARG A 285 -11.00 21.77 10.97
N LEU A 286 -10.37 22.89 10.76
CA LEU A 286 -9.70 23.65 11.80
C LEU A 286 -10.60 24.72 12.43
N THR A 287 -11.58 25.22 11.68
CA THR A 287 -12.54 26.23 12.16
C THR A 287 -13.82 25.52 12.58
N PRO A 288 -14.33 25.72 13.82
CA PRO A 288 -15.61 25.18 14.21
C PRO A 288 -16.73 25.66 13.29
N LEU A 289 -17.71 24.77 13.01
CA LEU A 289 -18.94 25.22 12.34
C LEU A 289 -19.63 26.31 13.15
N PRO A 290 -20.18 27.36 12.54
CA PRO A 290 -21.04 28.31 13.26
C PRO A 290 -22.15 27.51 13.93
N SER A 291 -22.31 27.69 15.24
CA SER A 291 -23.43 27.08 15.97
C SER A 291 -24.74 27.46 15.31
N ALA A 292 -25.54 26.46 14.90
CA ALA A 292 -26.91 26.71 14.44
C ALA A 292 -27.62 27.42 15.56
N ARG A 293 -28.00 28.68 15.31
CA ARG A 293 -28.87 29.47 16.19
C ARG A 293 -30.34 29.18 15.88
#